data_f16ad0b95d6ec755b1f7c2cbf124c6e3
#
_entry.id   f16ad0b95d6ec755b1f7c2cbf124c6e3
#
_cell.length_a   1.000
_cell.length_b   1.000
_cell.length_c   1.000
_cell.angle_alpha   90.00
_cell.angle_beta   90.00
_cell.angle_gamma   90.00
#
_symmetry.space_group_name_H-M   'P 1'
#
loop_
_entity.id
_entity.type
_entity.pdbx_description
1 polymer ?
#
loop_
_entity_poly.entity_id
_entity_poly.type
_entity_poly.pdbx_seq_one_letter_code
_entity_poly.pdbx_strand_id
1 'polypeptide(L)'
;DTMDTFVDSSWYFARFTSPKSEKPTSKEDASYWMNVDQYIGGVEHAILHLLYSRFFARAMEITGHLPKTAKEPFDALFTQGMVTHAIYKSTGTDGRDLFHYPEEVELREGKAYLIKGGIEVEIIPSAKMSKSKNNVVDPVNIVDAFGADTARWFVLSDSPPERDVEWTASGAEAANKHLSRVYRVIDDIVQNNTPANTNDETLLKEMHKTTHDVTQAIESFGF
;
A
#
# COMPACT_ATOMS: atom_id res chain seq x y z
N ASP A 1 -22.22 -22.11 -16.43
CA ASP A 1 -21.75 -20.71 -16.33
C ASP A 1 -21.26 -20.44 -14.92
N THR A 2 -20.18 -19.71 -14.79
CA THR A 2 -19.65 -19.25 -13.51
C THR A 2 -20.23 -17.88 -13.14
N MET A 3 -20.40 -17.62 -11.85
CA MET A 3 -20.80 -16.31 -11.40
C MET A 3 -19.68 -15.29 -11.66
N ASP A 4 -20.07 -14.06 -11.89
CA ASP A 4 -19.11 -12.95 -11.96
C ASP A 4 -18.35 -12.80 -10.65
N THR A 5 -17.04 -12.53 -10.74
CA THR A 5 -16.18 -12.38 -9.56
C THR A 5 -16.58 -11.22 -8.66
N PHE A 6 -17.32 -10.22 -9.19
CA PHE A 6 -17.88 -9.13 -8.39
C PHE A 6 -18.92 -9.58 -7.35
N VAL A 7 -19.52 -10.74 -7.53
CA VAL A 7 -20.52 -11.25 -6.56
C VAL A 7 -19.84 -11.47 -5.21
N ASP A 8 -18.74 -12.20 -5.15
CA ASP A 8 -18.05 -12.49 -3.89
C ASP A 8 -17.42 -11.23 -3.28
N SER A 9 -16.78 -10.39 -4.09
CA SER A 9 -16.18 -9.15 -3.62
C SER A 9 -17.20 -8.15 -3.07
N SER A 10 -18.47 -8.28 -3.44
CA SER A 10 -19.52 -7.32 -3.04
C SER A 10 -19.99 -7.49 -1.60
N TRP A 11 -19.72 -8.63 -0.95
CA TRP A 11 -20.21 -8.91 0.40
C TRP A 11 -19.26 -9.70 1.31
N TYR A 12 -18.00 -9.95 0.88
CA TYR A 12 -17.02 -10.74 1.63
C TYR A 12 -16.82 -10.21 3.06
N PHE A 13 -16.85 -8.89 3.27
CA PHE A 13 -16.74 -8.25 4.58
C PHE A 13 -17.87 -8.69 5.52
N ALA A 14 -19.09 -8.88 5.01
CA ALA A 14 -20.20 -9.42 5.77
C ALA A 14 -19.99 -10.90 6.10
N ARG A 15 -19.45 -11.70 5.14
CA ARG A 15 -19.10 -13.11 5.38
C ARG A 15 -18.05 -13.26 6.47
N PHE A 16 -17.11 -12.34 6.58
CA PHE A 16 -16.05 -12.35 7.60
C PHE A 16 -16.57 -12.24 9.03
N THR A 17 -17.78 -11.72 9.24
CA THR A 17 -18.39 -11.67 10.58
C THR A 17 -18.70 -13.07 11.12
N SER A 18 -18.95 -14.06 10.24
CA SER A 18 -19.30 -15.42 10.60
C SER A 18 -18.77 -16.45 9.58
N PRO A 19 -17.43 -16.61 9.45
CA PRO A 19 -16.81 -17.36 8.35
C PRO A 19 -17.14 -18.87 8.39
N LYS A 20 -17.53 -19.42 9.54
CA LYS A 20 -17.87 -20.82 9.73
C LYS A 20 -19.38 -21.10 9.68
N SER A 21 -20.20 -20.09 9.47
CA SER A 21 -21.67 -20.28 9.38
C SER A 21 -22.05 -21.07 8.12
N GLU A 22 -23.01 -21.97 8.25
CA GLU A 22 -23.65 -22.65 7.10
C GLU A 22 -24.54 -21.72 6.27
N LYS A 23 -25.00 -20.61 6.88
CA LYS A 23 -25.75 -19.53 6.20
C LYS A 23 -24.77 -18.48 5.65
N PRO A 24 -25.23 -17.62 4.74
CA PRO A 24 -24.40 -16.51 4.25
C PRO A 24 -23.78 -15.68 5.37
N THR A 25 -24.57 -15.35 6.40
CA THR A 25 -24.14 -14.69 7.63
C THR A 25 -24.91 -15.24 8.82
N SER A 26 -24.33 -15.16 10.02
CA SER A 26 -25.06 -15.22 11.28
C SER A 26 -25.60 -13.82 11.60
N LYS A 27 -26.89 -13.70 11.82
CA LYS A 27 -27.49 -12.39 12.12
C LYS A 27 -26.98 -11.80 13.44
N GLU A 28 -26.68 -12.65 14.41
CA GLU A 28 -26.13 -12.24 15.70
C GLU A 28 -24.72 -11.68 15.52
N ASP A 29 -23.83 -12.44 14.85
CA ASP A 29 -22.45 -12.00 14.59
C ASP A 29 -22.41 -10.75 13.72
N ALA A 30 -23.25 -10.70 12.67
CA ALA A 30 -23.35 -9.51 11.83
C ALA A 30 -23.85 -8.29 12.61
N SER A 31 -24.78 -8.47 13.56
CA SER A 31 -25.28 -7.37 14.40
C SER A 31 -24.21 -6.86 15.37
N TYR A 32 -23.26 -7.70 15.76
CA TYR A 32 -22.16 -7.33 16.63
C TYR A 32 -20.98 -6.67 15.88
N TRP A 33 -20.59 -7.25 14.72
CA TRP A 33 -19.37 -6.83 14.00
C TRP A 33 -19.61 -5.78 12.91
N MET A 34 -20.81 -5.65 12.37
CA MET A 34 -21.10 -4.62 11.38
C MET A 34 -21.49 -3.29 12.10
N ASN A 35 -21.14 -2.11 11.56
CA ASN A 35 -20.51 -1.85 10.28
C ASN A 35 -18.98 -2.03 10.35
N VAL A 36 -18.33 -1.95 9.17
CA VAL A 36 -16.85 -1.84 9.10
C VAL A 36 -16.46 -0.42 9.53
N ASP A 37 -15.72 -0.30 10.63
CA ASP A 37 -15.33 0.99 11.21
C ASP A 37 -14.45 1.82 10.26
N GLN A 38 -13.49 1.17 9.61
CA GLN A 38 -12.59 1.80 8.65
C GLN A 38 -12.36 0.88 7.45
N TYR A 39 -12.71 1.35 6.27
CA TYR A 39 -12.51 0.63 5.02
C TYR A 39 -11.41 1.29 4.20
N ILE A 40 -10.34 0.55 3.91
CA ILE A 40 -9.15 1.05 3.22
C ILE A 40 -8.99 0.32 1.90
N GLY A 41 -8.81 1.06 0.82
CA GLY A 41 -8.60 0.48 -0.51
C GLY A 41 -8.08 1.49 -1.51
N GLY A 42 -7.63 1.00 -2.67
CA GLY A 42 -7.19 1.86 -3.77
C GLY A 42 -8.33 2.68 -4.36
N VAL A 43 -7.98 3.85 -4.90
CA VAL A 43 -8.95 4.78 -5.52
C VAL A 43 -9.73 4.13 -6.68
N GLU A 44 -9.16 3.14 -7.36
CA GLU A 44 -9.81 2.41 -8.44
C GLU A 44 -11.05 1.62 -7.99
N HIS A 45 -11.16 1.31 -6.71
CA HIS A 45 -12.31 0.61 -6.12
C HIS A 45 -13.40 1.54 -5.60
N ALA A 46 -13.14 2.84 -5.58
CA ALA A 46 -14.04 3.84 -5.00
C ALA A 46 -15.39 3.96 -5.72
N ILE A 47 -15.53 3.53 -6.96
CA ILE A 47 -16.77 3.59 -7.73
C ILE A 47 -17.45 2.22 -7.78
N LEU A 48 -16.94 1.28 -8.57
CA LEU A 48 -17.64 0.02 -8.84
C LEU A 48 -17.79 -0.85 -7.60
N HIS A 49 -16.70 -1.11 -6.89
CA HIS A 49 -16.73 -1.98 -5.72
C HIS A 49 -17.62 -1.44 -4.60
N LEU A 50 -17.51 -0.15 -4.28
CA LEU A 50 -18.36 0.46 -3.25
C LEU A 50 -19.83 0.49 -3.64
N LEU A 51 -20.15 0.72 -4.92
CA LEU A 51 -21.51 0.68 -5.41
C LEU A 51 -22.12 -0.72 -5.24
N TYR A 52 -21.41 -1.75 -5.65
CA TYR A 52 -21.86 -3.14 -5.49
C TYR A 52 -21.97 -3.54 -4.01
N SER A 53 -21.01 -3.17 -3.18
CA SER A 53 -21.04 -3.46 -1.73
C SER A 53 -22.27 -2.85 -1.07
N ARG A 54 -22.62 -1.61 -1.38
CA ARG A 54 -23.82 -0.93 -0.87
C ARG A 54 -25.11 -1.57 -1.40
N PHE A 55 -25.12 -1.97 -2.68
CA PHE A 55 -26.26 -2.68 -3.25
C PHE A 55 -26.49 -4.03 -2.55
N PHE A 56 -25.42 -4.83 -2.39
CA PHE A 56 -25.49 -6.13 -1.72
C PHE A 56 -25.89 -5.99 -0.25
N ALA A 57 -25.34 -5.03 0.48
CA ALA A 57 -25.71 -4.79 1.88
C ALA A 57 -27.21 -4.51 2.04
N ARG A 58 -27.78 -3.70 1.14
CA ARG A 58 -29.24 -3.43 1.12
C ARG A 58 -30.07 -4.66 0.73
N ALA A 59 -29.63 -5.43 -0.25
CA ALA A 59 -30.28 -6.67 -0.64
C ALA A 59 -30.25 -7.70 0.49
N MET A 60 -29.12 -7.85 1.16
CA MET A 60 -28.94 -8.75 2.30
C MET A 60 -29.75 -8.31 3.54
N GLU A 61 -29.92 -7.01 3.75
CA GLU A 61 -30.83 -6.49 4.79
C GLU A 61 -32.27 -6.87 4.50
N ILE A 62 -32.75 -6.64 3.27
CA ILE A 62 -34.12 -6.98 2.84
C ILE A 62 -34.39 -8.48 2.98
N THR A 63 -33.40 -9.32 2.66
CA THR A 63 -33.49 -10.78 2.74
C THR A 63 -33.24 -11.34 4.17
N GLY A 64 -32.97 -10.47 5.13
CA GLY A 64 -32.78 -10.82 6.55
C GLY A 64 -31.41 -11.40 6.92
N HIS A 65 -30.41 -11.27 6.05
CA HIS A 65 -29.04 -11.71 6.31
C HIS A 65 -28.20 -10.67 7.02
N LEU A 66 -28.54 -9.38 6.91
CA LEU A 66 -27.85 -8.29 7.62
C LEU A 66 -28.83 -7.48 8.49
N PRO A 67 -28.35 -6.83 9.55
CA PRO A 67 -29.16 -5.93 10.37
C PRO A 67 -29.46 -4.64 9.59
N LYS A 68 -30.50 -3.91 10.01
CA LYS A 68 -30.91 -2.63 9.40
C LYS A 68 -29.82 -1.56 9.46
N THR A 69 -28.97 -1.64 10.47
CA THR A 69 -27.83 -0.72 10.66
C THR A 69 -26.77 -0.86 9.58
N ALA A 70 -26.66 -2.02 8.95
CA ALA A 70 -25.65 -2.33 7.94
C ALA A 70 -26.02 -1.96 6.48
N LYS A 71 -27.09 -1.16 6.26
CA LYS A 71 -27.46 -0.66 4.92
C LYS A 71 -26.35 0.12 4.23
N GLU A 72 -25.59 0.88 5.00
CA GLU A 72 -24.35 1.51 4.59
C GLU A 72 -23.23 0.79 5.34
N PRO A 73 -22.52 -0.13 4.70
CA PRO A 73 -21.70 -1.11 5.40
C PRO A 73 -20.37 -0.56 5.95
N PHE A 74 -19.98 0.65 5.54
CA PHE A 74 -18.70 1.27 5.90
C PHE A 74 -18.95 2.59 6.60
N ASP A 75 -18.44 2.74 7.83
CA ASP A 75 -18.58 3.97 8.62
C ASP A 75 -17.59 5.04 8.18
N ALA A 76 -16.38 4.64 7.80
CA ALA A 76 -15.38 5.52 7.23
C ALA A 76 -14.66 4.85 6.05
N LEU A 77 -14.31 5.66 5.05
CA LEU A 77 -13.57 5.25 3.87
C LEU A 77 -12.25 6.00 3.81
N PHE A 78 -11.17 5.27 3.54
CA PHE A 78 -9.88 5.84 3.21
C PHE A 78 -9.42 5.30 1.86
N THR A 79 -9.24 6.19 0.88
CA THR A 79 -8.74 5.82 -0.45
C THR A 79 -7.25 6.11 -0.53
N GLN A 80 -6.47 5.05 -0.69
CA GLN A 80 -5.02 5.15 -0.85
C GLN A 80 -4.64 5.41 -2.31
N GLY A 81 -3.52 6.13 -2.49
CA GLY A 81 -2.87 6.31 -3.78
C GLY A 81 -2.26 5.01 -4.32
N MET A 82 -1.83 5.02 -5.55
CA MET A 82 -1.20 3.89 -6.22
C MET A 82 0.31 3.92 -6.07
N VAL A 83 0.92 2.74 -6.08
CA VAL A 83 2.35 2.63 -6.33
C VAL A 83 2.55 2.65 -7.84
N THR A 84 3.29 3.64 -8.32
CA THR A 84 3.58 3.88 -9.73
C THR A 84 5.04 3.58 -10.05
N HIS A 85 5.37 3.46 -11.32
CA HIS A 85 6.75 3.36 -11.78
C HIS A 85 6.89 4.02 -13.15
N ALA A 86 8.09 4.49 -13.48
CA ALA A 86 8.39 5.06 -14.78
C ALA A 86 8.16 4.02 -15.90
N ILE A 87 7.69 4.49 -17.07
CA ILE A 87 7.68 3.71 -18.30
C ILE A 87 8.88 4.16 -19.14
N TYR A 88 9.62 3.20 -19.67
CA TYR A 88 10.69 3.41 -20.63
C TYR A 88 10.24 3.00 -22.02
N LYS A 89 10.25 3.95 -22.95
CA LYS A 89 9.67 3.76 -24.27
C LYS A 89 10.65 4.18 -25.38
N SER A 90 10.69 3.40 -26.44
CA SER A 90 11.33 3.78 -27.71
C SER A 90 10.37 3.56 -28.88
N THR A 91 10.71 4.08 -30.04
CA THR A 91 9.93 3.84 -31.26
C THR A 91 10.63 2.78 -32.10
N GLY A 92 9.92 1.71 -32.42
CA GLY A 92 10.40 0.67 -33.32
C GLY A 92 10.56 1.13 -34.77
N THR A 93 11.24 0.35 -35.58
CA THR A 93 11.43 0.63 -37.01
C THR A 93 10.14 0.65 -37.83
N ASP A 94 9.08 0.05 -37.29
CA ASP A 94 7.73 0.05 -37.84
C ASP A 94 6.84 1.22 -37.34
N GLY A 95 7.43 2.13 -36.55
CA GLY A 95 6.74 3.27 -35.97
C GLY A 95 5.90 2.96 -34.74
N ARG A 96 5.95 1.74 -34.22
CA ARG A 96 5.22 1.35 -33.01
C ARG A 96 6.03 1.61 -31.75
N ASP A 97 5.32 1.89 -30.65
CA ASP A 97 5.92 2.02 -29.34
C ASP A 97 6.43 0.66 -28.84
N LEU A 98 7.68 0.65 -28.38
CA LEU A 98 8.32 -0.48 -27.71
C LEU A 98 8.56 -0.09 -26.25
N PHE A 99 8.11 -0.94 -25.32
CA PHE A 99 8.24 -0.74 -23.89
C PHE A 99 9.33 -1.63 -23.33
N HIS A 100 10.21 -1.07 -22.50
CA HIS A 100 11.39 -1.73 -21.97
C HIS A 100 11.25 -1.95 -20.47
N TYR A 101 11.79 -3.07 -19.97
CA TYR A 101 11.84 -3.34 -18.55
C TYR A 101 12.85 -2.41 -17.86
N PRO A 102 12.63 -2.05 -16.57
CA PRO A 102 13.58 -1.23 -15.81
C PRO A 102 14.99 -1.80 -15.80
N GLU A 103 15.14 -3.13 -15.76
CA GLU A 103 16.41 -3.85 -15.75
C GLU A 103 17.19 -3.75 -17.07
N GLU A 104 16.52 -3.36 -18.16
CA GLU A 104 17.12 -3.17 -19.48
C GLU A 104 17.65 -1.74 -19.68
N VAL A 105 17.41 -0.85 -18.70
CA VAL A 105 17.68 0.59 -18.81
C VAL A 105 18.64 1.04 -17.74
N GLU A 106 19.57 1.91 -18.12
CA GLU A 106 20.40 2.66 -17.18
C GLU A 106 20.09 4.15 -17.27
N LEU A 107 20.12 4.82 -16.12
CA LEU A 107 19.93 6.26 -16.02
C LEU A 107 21.30 6.95 -16.00
N ARG A 108 21.52 7.91 -16.91
CA ARG A 108 22.71 8.74 -16.99
C ARG A 108 22.31 10.20 -17.14
N GLU A 109 22.72 11.05 -16.22
CA GLU A 109 22.47 12.51 -16.26
C GLU A 109 21.01 12.89 -16.51
N GLY A 110 20.05 12.13 -15.90
CA GLY A 110 18.62 12.37 -16.03
C GLY A 110 17.97 11.84 -17.31
N LYS A 111 18.72 11.13 -18.15
CA LYS A 111 18.25 10.44 -19.34
C LYS A 111 18.33 8.94 -19.16
N ALA A 112 17.51 8.22 -19.89
CA ALA A 112 17.47 6.76 -19.87
C ALA A 112 18.03 6.17 -21.17
N TYR A 113 18.86 5.14 -21.04
CA TYR A 113 19.48 4.46 -22.16
C TYR A 113 19.34 2.96 -22.03
N LEU A 114 19.07 2.27 -23.13
CA LEU A 114 19.14 0.80 -23.15
C LEU A 114 20.58 0.35 -22.88
N ILE A 115 20.75 -0.58 -21.93
CA ILE A 115 22.03 -1.20 -21.61
C ILE A 115 22.63 -1.86 -22.86
N LYS A 116 21.75 -2.53 -23.65
CA LYS A 116 22.15 -3.09 -24.94
C LYS A 116 22.00 -2.04 -26.04
N GLY A 117 23.11 -1.54 -26.55
CA GLY A 117 23.15 -0.65 -27.71
C GLY A 117 23.19 0.83 -27.39
N GLY A 118 23.05 1.25 -26.14
CA GLY A 118 23.16 2.66 -25.73
C GLY A 118 22.11 3.59 -26.35
N ILE A 119 20.96 3.07 -26.74
CA ILE A 119 19.88 3.83 -27.38
C ILE A 119 19.15 4.62 -26.29
N GLU A 120 19.02 5.93 -26.51
CA GLU A 120 18.20 6.80 -25.64
C GLU A 120 16.73 6.40 -25.74
N VAL A 121 16.05 6.31 -24.60
CA VAL A 121 14.62 5.99 -24.49
C VAL A 121 13.88 7.10 -23.75
N GLU A 122 12.62 7.31 -24.10
CA GLU A 122 11.75 8.26 -23.44
C GLU A 122 11.38 7.74 -22.04
N ILE A 123 11.38 8.63 -21.05
CA ILE A 123 10.90 8.35 -19.68
C ILE A 123 9.53 8.98 -19.53
N ILE A 124 8.52 8.18 -19.20
CA ILE A 124 7.21 8.64 -18.76
C ILE A 124 7.14 8.37 -17.25
N PRO A 125 7.27 9.42 -16.41
CA PRO A 125 7.35 9.24 -14.95
C PRO A 125 5.99 8.91 -14.35
N SER A 126 6.02 8.28 -13.18
CA SER A 126 4.85 8.08 -12.29
C SER A 126 3.62 7.48 -12.99
N ALA A 127 3.84 6.44 -13.79
CA ALA A 127 2.76 5.77 -14.51
C ALA A 127 2.24 4.55 -13.72
N LYS A 128 0.92 4.29 -13.84
CA LYS A 128 0.33 3.06 -13.29
C LYS A 128 1.06 1.84 -13.83
N MET A 129 1.43 0.93 -12.93
CA MET A 129 2.11 -0.31 -13.31
C MET A 129 1.21 -1.20 -14.17
N SER A 130 1.76 -1.68 -15.28
CA SER A 130 1.06 -2.55 -16.23
C SER A 130 2.04 -3.51 -16.90
N LYS A 131 1.66 -4.78 -16.97
CA LYS A 131 2.44 -5.79 -17.71
C LYS A 131 2.65 -5.43 -19.19
N SER A 132 1.65 -4.78 -19.81
CA SER A 132 1.74 -4.37 -21.22
C SER A 132 2.69 -3.18 -21.45
N LYS A 133 3.09 -2.49 -20.41
CA LYS A 133 4.03 -1.37 -20.44
C LYS A 133 5.41 -1.73 -19.87
N ASN A 134 5.60 -2.98 -19.44
CA ASN A 134 6.83 -3.49 -18.84
C ASN A 134 7.37 -2.67 -17.66
N ASN A 135 6.49 -1.93 -16.96
CA ASN A 135 6.86 -1.09 -15.82
C ASN A 135 6.43 -1.66 -14.46
N VAL A 136 6.22 -2.96 -14.39
CA VAL A 136 5.88 -3.67 -13.15
C VAL A 136 7.17 -3.93 -12.37
N VAL A 137 7.18 -3.57 -11.10
CA VAL A 137 8.24 -3.91 -10.16
C VAL A 137 7.81 -5.14 -9.36
N ASP A 138 8.61 -6.20 -9.39
CA ASP A 138 8.32 -7.43 -8.66
C ASP A 138 8.64 -7.24 -7.18
N PRO A 139 7.66 -7.37 -6.27
CA PRO A 139 7.91 -7.29 -4.83
C PRO A 139 8.93 -8.30 -4.31
N VAL A 140 9.03 -9.48 -4.93
CA VAL A 140 10.00 -10.51 -4.53
C VAL A 140 11.42 -10.00 -4.72
N ASN A 141 11.74 -9.40 -5.87
CA ASN A 141 13.05 -8.83 -6.14
C ASN A 141 13.41 -7.71 -5.14
N ILE A 142 12.42 -6.92 -4.74
CA ILE A 142 12.62 -5.86 -3.73
C ILE A 142 12.93 -6.46 -2.37
N VAL A 143 12.16 -7.45 -1.96
CA VAL A 143 12.34 -8.12 -0.65
C VAL A 143 13.69 -8.82 -0.60
N ASP A 144 14.11 -9.46 -1.68
CA ASP A 144 15.41 -10.15 -1.76
C ASP A 144 16.60 -9.15 -1.73
N ALA A 145 16.44 -7.98 -2.37
CA ALA A 145 17.52 -6.98 -2.45
C ALA A 145 17.61 -6.10 -1.19
N PHE A 146 16.48 -5.72 -0.59
CA PHE A 146 16.41 -4.69 0.45
C PHE A 146 15.74 -5.14 1.75
N GLY A 147 15.04 -6.27 1.75
CA GLY A 147 14.21 -6.74 2.86
C GLY A 147 12.79 -6.15 2.85
N ALA A 148 11.87 -6.89 3.44
CA ALA A 148 10.45 -6.51 3.48
C ALA A 148 10.19 -5.21 4.26
N ASP A 149 10.93 -4.98 5.35
CA ASP A 149 10.75 -3.77 6.17
C ASP A 149 11.18 -2.50 5.42
N THR A 150 12.20 -2.60 4.56
CA THR A 150 12.59 -1.48 3.69
C THR A 150 11.46 -1.11 2.72
N ALA A 151 10.84 -2.11 2.07
CA ALA A 151 9.73 -1.88 1.16
C ALA A 151 8.54 -1.23 1.87
N ARG A 152 8.17 -1.74 3.04
CA ARG A 152 7.08 -1.21 3.87
C ARG A 152 7.36 0.22 4.33
N TRP A 153 8.57 0.46 4.82
CA TRP A 153 8.99 1.79 5.26
C TRP A 153 8.95 2.80 4.12
N PHE A 154 9.51 2.45 2.97
CA PHE A 154 9.50 3.32 1.78
C PHE A 154 8.07 3.73 1.40
N VAL A 155 7.18 2.74 1.21
CA VAL A 155 5.80 3.01 0.77
C VAL A 155 5.03 3.91 1.74
N LEU A 156 5.27 3.77 3.05
CA LEU A 156 4.56 4.56 4.06
C LEU A 156 5.19 5.93 4.34
N SER A 157 6.49 6.12 4.06
CA SER A 157 7.22 7.35 4.45
C SER A 157 7.51 8.30 3.29
N ASP A 158 7.33 7.87 2.04
CA ASP A 158 7.68 8.68 0.87
C ASP A 158 6.68 9.81 0.62
N SER A 159 5.40 9.50 0.74
CA SER A 159 4.31 10.44 0.47
C SER A 159 3.11 10.18 1.38
N PRO A 160 2.24 11.17 1.62
CA PRO A 160 0.96 10.94 2.28
C PRO A 160 0.21 9.79 1.60
N PRO A 161 -0.43 8.90 2.37
CA PRO A 161 -0.99 7.65 1.82
C PRO A 161 -2.12 7.84 0.80
N GLU A 162 -2.70 9.03 0.70
CA GLU A 162 -3.70 9.38 -0.33
C GLU A 162 -3.07 9.71 -1.69
N ARG A 163 -1.76 9.92 -1.73
CA ARG A 163 -1.03 10.27 -2.95
C ARG A 163 -0.37 9.04 -3.56
N ASP A 164 -0.18 9.12 -4.87
CA ASP A 164 0.60 8.12 -5.58
C ASP A 164 2.07 8.19 -5.13
N VAL A 165 2.67 7.01 -4.97
CA VAL A 165 4.09 6.82 -4.63
C VAL A 165 4.81 6.27 -5.86
N GLU A 166 5.79 6.99 -6.37
CA GLU A 166 6.64 6.45 -7.45
C GLU A 166 7.74 5.57 -6.86
N TRP A 167 7.73 4.30 -7.24
CA TRP A 167 8.79 3.39 -6.85
C TRP A 167 10.11 3.78 -7.52
N THR A 168 11.13 4.09 -6.70
CA THR A 168 12.48 4.40 -7.16
C THR A 168 13.52 3.58 -6.38
N ALA A 169 14.56 3.13 -7.06
CA ALA A 169 15.67 2.41 -6.41
C ALA A 169 16.37 3.28 -5.35
N SER A 170 16.55 4.57 -5.62
CA SER A 170 17.17 5.53 -4.69
C SER A 170 16.34 5.72 -3.41
N GLY A 171 15.02 5.75 -3.52
CA GLY A 171 14.12 5.81 -2.36
C GLY A 171 14.21 4.55 -1.49
N ALA A 172 14.21 3.37 -2.11
CA ALA A 172 14.41 2.11 -1.41
C ALA A 172 15.78 2.04 -0.71
N GLU A 173 16.86 2.49 -1.37
CA GLU A 173 18.18 2.58 -0.74
C GLU A 173 18.22 3.53 0.45
N ALA A 174 17.55 4.69 0.36
CA ALA A 174 17.48 5.65 1.45
C ALA A 174 16.71 5.06 2.66
N ALA A 175 15.60 4.37 2.41
CA ALA A 175 14.84 3.65 3.44
C ALA A 175 15.69 2.55 4.11
N ASN A 176 16.42 1.76 3.33
CA ASN A 176 17.31 0.72 3.84
C ASN A 176 18.44 1.31 4.71
N LYS A 177 19.07 2.41 4.26
CA LYS A 177 20.10 3.13 5.04
C LYS A 177 19.55 3.64 6.36
N HIS A 178 18.31 4.16 6.37
CA HIS A 178 17.65 4.61 7.59
C HIS A 178 17.44 3.46 8.59
N LEU A 179 16.84 2.35 8.16
CA LEU A 179 16.62 1.18 9.02
C LEU A 179 17.93 0.58 9.53
N SER A 180 18.96 0.50 8.68
CA SER A 180 20.29 0.04 9.08
C SER A 180 20.95 0.96 10.12
N ARG A 181 20.67 2.26 10.05
CA ARG A 181 21.15 3.22 11.07
C ARG A 181 20.43 3.02 12.40
N VAL A 182 19.10 2.83 12.38
CA VAL A 182 18.32 2.53 13.59
C VAL A 182 18.82 1.25 14.24
N TYR A 183 19.00 0.18 13.45
CA TYR A 183 19.51 -1.09 13.94
C TYR A 183 20.87 -0.93 14.63
N ARG A 184 21.83 -0.23 14.01
CA ARG A 184 23.16 0.00 14.59
C ARG A 184 23.12 0.76 15.91
N VAL A 185 22.29 1.79 16.02
CA VAL A 185 22.15 2.55 17.28
C VAL A 185 21.64 1.65 18.40
N ILE A 186 20.67 0.78 18.11
CA ILE A 186 20.14 -0.15 19.11
C ILE A 186 21.18 -1.21 19.47
N ASP A 187 21.88 -1.77 18.47
CA ASP A 187 22.94 -2.75 18.69
C ASP A 187 24.07 -2.17 19.54
N ASP A 188 24.54 -0.96 19.25
CA ASP A 188 25.55 -0.26 20.04
C ASP A 188 25.12 -0.08 21.51
N ILE A 189 23.85 0.27 21.76
CA ILE A 189 23.32 0.40 23.13
C ILE A 189 23.31 -0.94 23.83
N VAL A 190 22.88 -2.00 23.16
CA VAL A 190 22.80 -3.36 23.75
C VAL A 190 24.18 -3.94 24.02
N GLN A 191 25.14 -3.81 23.07
CA GLN A 191 26.47 -4.37 23.20
C GLN A 191 27.32 -3.65 24.25
N ASN A 192 27.21 -2.34 24.34
CA ASN A 192 28.02 -1.54 25.27
C ASN A 192 27.53 -1.62 26.72
N ASN A 193 26.37 -2.23 26.98
CA ASN A 193 25.79 -2.41 28.32
C ASN A 193 25.92 -1.14 29.19
N THR A 194 25.78 0.04 28.57
CA THR A 194 25.93 1.33 29.20
C THR A 194 24.82 1.49 30.24
N PRO A 195 25.13 1.74 31.53
CA PRO A 195 24.08 1.96 32.53
C PRO A 195 23.16 3.08 32.08
N ALA A 196 21.85 2.83 32.09
CA ALA A 196 20.88 3.85 31.75
C ALA A 196 21.02 5.02 32.72
N ASN A 197 21.33 6.21 32.19
CA ASN A 197 21.17 7.44 32.98
C ASN A 197 19.66 7.76 33.01
N THR A 198 18.99 7.28 34.05
CA THR A 198 17.54 7.43 34.22
C THR A 198 17.09 8.87 34.48
N ASN A 199 18.01 9.80 34.58
CA ASN A 199 17.75 11.20 34.92
C ASN A 199 18.01 12.16 33.75
N ASP A 200 18.06 11.67 32.51
CA ASP A 200 18.13 12.57 31.35
C ASP A 200 16.73 13.14 31.03
N GLU A 201 16.43 14.28 31.65
CA GLU A 201 15.17 15.00 31.50
C GLU A 201 14.92 15.40 30.03
N THR A 202 15.97 15.68 29.27
CA THR A 202 15.88 16.06 27.85
C THR A 202 15.40 14.88 27.01
N LEU A 203 15.99 13.69 27.21
CA LEU A 203 15.61 12.49 26.53
C LEU A 203 14.17 12.04 26.87
N LEU A 204 13.80 12.10 28.15
CA LEU A 204 12.45 11.80 28.62
C LEU A 204 11.41 12.74 28.02
N LYS A 205 11.70 14.03 27.97
CA LYS A 205 10.82 15.03 27.36
C LYS A 205 10.62 14.74 25.85
N GLU A 206 11.70 14.46 25.15
CA GLU A 206 11.62 14.14 23.71
C GLU A 206 10.88 12.83 23.46
N MET A 207 11.09 11.81 24.30
CA MET A 207 10.36 10.55 24.23
C MET A 207 8.85 10.77 24.37
N HIS A 208 8.42 11.53 25.38
CA HIS A 208 6.99 11.79 25.59
C HIS A 208 6.37 12.62 24.48
N LYS A 209 7.10 13.63 23.97
CA LYS A 209 6.66 14.44 22.84
C LYS A 209 6.51 13.57 21.59
N THR A 210 7.54 12.79 21.25
CA THR A 210 7.51 11.89 20.08
C THR A 210 6.37 10.87 20.20
N THR A 211 6.15 10.30 21.40
CA THR A 211 5.04 9.39 21.62
C THR A 211 3.69 10.04 21.33
N HIS A 212 3.50 11.28 21.80
CA HIS A 212 2.28 12.04 21.53
C HIS A 212 2.11 12.31 20.03
N ASP A 213 3.16 12.83 19.38
CA ASP A 213 3.11 13.21 17.95
C ASP A 213 2.85 11.99 17.06
N VAL A 214 3.49 10.85 17.34
CA VAL A 214 3.28 9.59 16.61
C VAL A 214 1.85 9.05 16.83
N THR A 215 1.33 9.14 18.05
CA THR A 215 -0.06 8.73 18.35
C THR A 215 -1.04 9.53 17.50
N GLN A 216 -0.91 10.86 17.48
CA GLN A 216 -1.77 11.73 16.68
C GLN A 216 -1.63 11.46 15.17
N ALA A 217 -0.40 11.21 14.71
CA ALA A 217 -0.14 10.89 13.30
C ALA A 217 -0.81 9.58 12.89
N ILE A 218 -0.72 8.52 13.71
CA ILE A 218 -1.38 7.24 13.44
C ILE A 218 -2.90 7.40 13.39
N GLU A 219 -3.49 8.11 14.35
CA GLU A 219 -4.94 8.34 14.42
C GLU A 219 -5.48 9.13 13.22
N SER A 220 -4.67 9.98 12.61
CA SER A 220 -5.03 10.82 11.45
C SER A 220 -4.53 10.30 10.11
N PHE A 221 -3.94 9.10 10.05
CA PHE A 221 -3.24 8.57 8.86
C PHE A 221 -2.11 9.47 8.33
N GLY A 222 -1.52 10.28 9.20
CA GLY A 222 -0.38 11.15 8.90
C GLY A 222 0.93 10.40 9.19
N PHE A 223 1.45 9.71 8.19
CA PHE A 223 2.70 8.95 8.32
C PHE A 223 3.92 9.76 7.89
#